data_f0eb69a5674ffe90348493fda7c2084f
#
_entry.id   f0eb69a5674ffe90348493fda7c2084f
#
_cell.length_a   1.000
_cell.length_b   1.000
_cell.length_c   1.000
_cell.angle_alpha   90.00
_cell.angle_beta   90.00
_cell.angle_gamma   90.00
#
_symmetry.space_group_name_H-M   'P 1'
#
loop_
_entity.id
_entity.type
_entity.pdbx_description
1 polymer ?
#
loop_
_entity_poly.entity_id
_entity_poly.type
_entity_poly.pdbx_seq_one_letter_code
_entity_poly.pdbx_strand_id
1 'polypeptide(L)'
;MKRFAFVSRHAPTLEQTVMAEVEGIELVNVGDRDAFTFDFSELQDAGYDGVVVVHPAAAVRAFRHGLEVGVFEKGSRAAVDGKPTFYPVKFWVYEDTGV
;
A
#
# COMPACT_ATOMS: atom_id res chain seq x y z
N MET A 1 -8.23 14.78 0.26
CA MET A 1 -7.26 13.67 0.39
C MET A 1 -7.35 12.74 -0.81
N LYS A 2 -6.22 12.26 -1.26
CA LYS A 2 -6.21 11.16 -2.24
C LYS A 2 -6.65 9.86 -1.57
N ARG A 3 -7.33 9.01 -2.31
CA ARG A 3 -7.80 7.71 -1.82
C ARG A 3 -6.97 6.61 -2.46
N PHE A 4 -6.26 5.86 -1.63
CA PHE A 4 -5.48 4.71 -2.07
C PHE A 4 -6.10 3.43 -1.52
N ALA A 5 -6.32 2.46 -2.40
CA ALA A 5 -6.80 1.15 -1.98
C ALA A 5 -5.65 0.36 -1.35
N PHE A 6 -5.86 -0.17 -0.16
CA PHE A 6 -4.89 -1.04 0.51
C PHE A 6 -5.16 -2.48 0.10
N VAL A 7 -4.32 -3.02 -0.78
CA VAL A 7 -4.48 -4.38 -1.33
C VAL A 7 -3.55 -5.32 -0.60
N SER A 8 -4.10 -6.07 0.34
CA SER A 8 -3.36 -7.01 1.16
C SER A 8 -4.31 -8.03 1.76
N ARG A 9 -3.76 -9.13 2.24
CA ARG A 9 -4.51 -10.12 3.01
C ARG A 9 -4.77 -9.68 4.45
N HIS A 10 -4.22 -8.54 4.84
CA HIS A 10 -4.39 -7.95 6.17
C HIS A 10 -4.89 -6.52 6.02
N ALA A 11 -5.67 -6.06 6.98
CA ALA A 11 -6.07 -4.66 7.05
C ALA A 11 -4.85 -3.77 7.38
N PRO A 12 -4.85 -2.50 6.96
CA PRO A 12 -3.78 -1.59 7.34
C PRO A 12 -3.76 -1.40 8.86
N THR A 13 -2.56 -1.29 9.43
CA THR A 13 -2.41 -0.99 10.85
C THR A 13 -2.70 0.49 11.11
N LEU A 14 -2.93 0.84 12.38
CA LEU A 14 -3.11 2.23 12.76
C LEU A 14 -1.88 3.07 12.39
N GLU A 15 -0.68 2.55 12.61
CA GLU A 15 0.56 3.25 12.25
C GLU A 15 0.64 3.53 10.75
N GLN A 16 0.30 2.55 9.91
CA GLN A 16 0.25 2.73 8.45
C GLN A 16 -0.77 3.78 8.05
N THR A 17 -1.95 3.73 8.64
CA THR A 17 -3.02 4.70 8.36
C THR A 17 -2.59 6.12 8.69
N VAL A 18 -2.00 6.34 9.86
CA VAL A 18 -1.53 7.66 10.29
C VAL A 18 -0.41 8.16 9.38
N MET A 19 0.55 7.32 9.02
CA MET A 19 1.65 7.72 8.14
C MET A 19 1.14 8.14 6.75
N ALA A 20 0.15 7.44 6.22
CA ALA A 20 -0.46 7.81 4.93
C ALA A 20 -1.22 9.13 5.04
N GLU A 21 -1.95 9.35 6.12
CA GLU A 21 -2.69 10.59 6.34
C GLU A 21 -1.78 11.81 6.41
N VAL A 22 -0.60 11.68 7.00
CA VAL A 22 0.42 12.75 7.03
C VAL A 22 0.81 13.17 5.60
N GLU A 23 0.81 12.22 4.66
CA GLU A 23 1.10 12.48 3.25
C GLU A 23 -0.15 12.87 2.44
N GLY A 24 -1.27 13.11 3.09
CA GLY A 24 -2.53 13.49 2.43
C GLY A 24 -3.25 12.33 1.76
N ILE A 25 -3.06 11.13 2.24
CA ILE A 25 -3.62 9.91 1.65
C ILE A 25 -4.52 9.19 2.65
N GLU A 26 -5.73 8.87 2.21
CA GLU A 26 -6.65 7.99 2.94
C GLU A 26 -6.47 6.57 2.44
N LEU A 27 -6.12 5.66 3.34
CA LEU A 27 -6.05 4.23 3.03
C LEU A 27 -7.44 3.61 3.14
N VAL A 28 -7.88 2.96 2.08
CA VAL A 28 -9.18 2.28 2.04
C VAL A 28 -8.91 0.77 2.01
N ASN A 29 -9.36 0.06 3.03
CA ASN A 29 -9.26 -1.38 3.08
C ASN A 29 -10.27 -2.01 2.13
N VAL A 30 -9.79 -2.68 1.08
CA VAL A 30 -10.66 -3.34 0.08
C VAL A 30 -10.91 -4.81 0.40
N GLY A 31 -10.57 -5.24 1.60
CA GLY A 31 -10.78 -6.60 2.06
C GLY A 31 -9.58 -7.52 1.85
N ASP A 32 -9.76 -8.78 2.19
CA ASP A 32 -8.73 -9.81 2.04
C ASP A 32 -8.51 -10.09 0.54
N ARG A 33 -7.44 -9.54 -0.02
CA ARG A 33 -7.10 -9.68 -1.43
C ARG A 33 -5.64 -10.08 -1.59
N ASP A 34 -5.39 -10.99 -2.50
CA ASP A 34 -4.04 -11.37 -2.88
C ASP A 34 -3.51 -10.38 -3.94
N ALA A 35 -2.50 -9.60 -3.56
CA ALA A 35 -1.91 -8.58 -4.44
C ALA A 35 -1.28 -9.17 -5.70
N PHE A 36 -0.90 -10.45 -5.71
CA PHE A 36 -0.32 -11.09 -6.89
C PHE A 36 -1.35 -11.45 -7.96
N THR A 37 -2.61 -11.65 -7.57
CA THR A 37 -3.69 -12.03 -8.48
C THR A 37 -4.72 -10.93 -8.67
N PHE A 38 -4.61 -9.85 -7.93
CA PHE A 38 -5.56 -8.74 -7.96
C PHE A 38 -5.56 -8.04 -9.32
N ASP A 39 -6.74 -7.74 -9.83
CA ASP A 39 -6.89 -6.96 -11.06
C ASP A 39 -6.91 -5.46 -10.73
N PHE A 40 -5.77 -4.80 -10.94
CA PHE A 40 -5.63 -3.38 -10.60
C PHE A 40 -6.46 -2.45 -11.48
N SER A 41 -6.96 -2.91 -12.62
CA SER A 41 -7.85 -2.09 -13.45
C SER A 41 -9.17 -1.76 -12.74
N GLU A 42 -9.63 -2.62 -11.83
CA GLU A 42 -10.82 -2.36 -11.03
C GLU A 42 -10.69 -1.09 -10.19
N LEU A 43 -9.48 -0.76 -9.74
CA LEU A 43 -9.25 0.42 -8.91
C LEU A 43 -9.42 1.72 -9.69
N GLN A 44 -8.98 1.75 -10.93
CA GLN A 44 -9.17 2.92 -11.81
C GLN A 44 -10.65 3.14 -12.05
N ASP A 45 -11.39 2.09 -12.36
CA ASP A 45 -12.83 2.15 -12.60
C ASP A 45 -13.60 2.58 -11.35
N ALA A 46 -13.12 2.23 -10.17
CA ALA A 46 -13.72 2.62 -8.89
C ALA A 46 -13.34 4.04 -8.44
N GLY A 47 -12.47 4.72 -9.17
CA GLY A 47 -12.10 6.11 -8.88
C GLY A 47 -11.02 6.28 -7.81
N TYR A 48 -10.24 5.24 -7.53
CA TYR A 48 -9.09 5.38 -6.64
C TYR A 48 -7.94 6.11 -7.33
N ASP A 49 -7.25 6.95 -6.57
CA ASP A 49 -6.07 7.68 -7.06
C ASP A 49 -4.84 6.80 -7.13
N GLY A 50 -4.77 5.78 -6.28
CA GLY A 50 -3.64 4.90 -6.23
C GLY A 50 -3.90 3.65 -5.39
N VAL A 51 -2.83 2.92 -5.14
CA VAL A 51 -2.88 1.64 -4.43
C VAL A 51 -1.68 1.50 -3.51
N VAL A 52 -1.88 0.85 -2.38
CA VAL A 52 -0.78 0.44 -1.49
C VAL A 52 -0.71 -1.07 -1.48
N VAL A 53 0.46 -1.60 -1.78
CA VAL A 53 0.76 -3.03 -1.72
C VAL A 53 2.01 -3.25 -0.89
N VAL A 54 2.12 -4.42 -0.28
CA VAL A 54 3.22 -4.72 0.64
C VAL A 54 4.37 -5.49 -0.01
N HIS A 55 4.21 -5.92 -1.25
CA HIS A 55 5.22 -6.71 -1.96
C HIS A 55 5.73 -5.98 -3.19
N PRO A 56 7.07 -5.90 -3.39
CA PRO A 56 7.65 -5.16 -4.53
C PRO A 56 7.16 -5.62 -5.90
N ALA A 57 6.98 -6.91 -6.12
CA ALA A 57 6.50 -7.42 -7.41
C ALA A 57 5.06 -6.95 -7.70
N ALA A 58 4.21 -6.91 -6.68
CA ALA A 58 2.85 -6.40 -6.82
C ALA A 58 2.86 -4.88 -7.09
N ALA A 59 3.79 -4.16 -6.48
CA ALA A 59 3.97 -2.72 -6.73
C ALA A 59 4.29 -2.43 -8.20
N VAL A 60 5.17 -3.22 -8.80
CA VAL A 60 5.53 -3.08 -10.22
C VAL A 60 4.31 -3.32 -11.11
N ARG A 61 3.52 -4.35 -10.81
CA ARG A 61 2.28 -4.63 -11.56
C ARG A 61 1.30 -3.46 -11.48
N ALA A 62 1.06 -2.93 -10.29
CA ALA A 62 0.16 -1.80 -10.09
C ALA A 62 0.65 -0.55 -10.84
N PHE A 63 1.93 -0.28 -10.77
CA PHE A 63 2.55 0.86 -11.46
C PHE A 63 2.33 0.78 -12.98
N ARG A 64 2.41 -0.41 -13.56
CA ARG A 64 2.18 -0.62 -15.00
C ARG A 64 0.74 -0.34 -15.42
N HIS A 65 -0.21 -0.35 -14.50
CA HIS A 65 -1.59 0.05 -14.77
C HIS A 65 -1.82 1.56 -14.70
N GLY A 66 -0.76 2.34 -14.50
CA GLY A 66 -0.86 3.80 -14.44
C GLY A 66 -1.36 4.35 -13.12
N LEU A 67 -1.38 3.53 -12.08
CA LEU A 67 -1.75 3.96 -10.74
C LEU A 67 -0.56 4.52 -9.98
N GLU A 68 -0.79 5.52 -9.13
CA GLU A 68 0.18 5.89 -8.11
C GLU A 68 0.31 4.70 -7.13
N VAL A 69 1.52 4.42 -6.70
CA VAL A 69 1.79 3.29 -5.80
C VAL A 69 2.42 3.77 -4.52
N GLY A 70 1.75 3.49 -3.39
CA GLY A 70 2.28 3.72 -2.07
C GLY A 70 3.00 2.47 -1.55
N VAL A 71 4.15 2.67 -0.95
CA VAL A 71 4.96 1.60 -0.38
C VAL A 71 5.43 2.00 1.02
N PHE A 72 5.30 1.07 1.97
CA PHE A 72 5.83 1.25 3.31
C PHE A 72 7.20 0.61 3.43
N GLU A 73 8.18 1.39 3.87
CA GLU A 73 9.46 0.86 4.30
C GLU A 73 9.28 0.27 5.70
N LYS A 74 9.75 -0.95 5.89
CA LYS A 74 9.56 -1.69 7.13
C LYS A 74 10.83 -1.72 7.97
N GLY A 75 10.66 -1.50 9.28
CA GLY A 75 11.64 -1.83 10.29
C GLY A 75 11.22 -3.08 11.05
N SER A 76 12.15 -3.68 11.78
CA SER A 76 11.85 -4.83 12.63
C SER A 76 12.23 -4.54 14.09
N ARG A 77 11.41 -5.05 14.99
CA ARG A 77 11.67 -5.00 16.44
C ARG A 77 11.81 -6.42 16.96
N ALA A 78 12.72 -6.62 17.93
CA ALA A 78 12.78 -7.88 18.64
C ALA A 78 11.47 -8.12 19.38
N ALA A 79 10.86 -9.28 19.16
CA ALA A 79 9.60 -9.60 19.78
C ALA A 79 9.76 -10.19 21.17
N VAL A 80 8.73 -10.06 21.98
CA VAL A 80 8.67 -10.60 23.33
C VAL A 80 8.76 -12.14 23.33
N ASP A 81 8.30 -12.79 22.25
CA ASP A 81 8.25 -14.25 22.11
C ASP A 81 9.22 -14.80 21.07
N GLY A 82 10.30 -14.09 20.77
CA GLY A 82 11.30 -14.53 19.79
C GLY A 82 10.88 -14.41 18.35
N LYS A 83 9.70 -13.89 18.06
CA LYS A 83 9.22 -13.61 16.70
C LYS A 83 9.40 -12.13 16.37
N PRO A 84 10.06 -11.77 15.27
CA PRO A 84 10.20 -10.36 14.90
C PRO A 84 8.84 -9.74 14.58
N THR A 85 8.60 -8.54 15.09
CA THR A 85 7.46 -7.73 14.70
C THR A 85 7.92 -6.64 13.75
N PHE A 86 7.09 -6.32 12.75
CA PHE A 86 7.39 -5.31 11.76
C PHE A 86 6.59 -4.05 12.05
N TYR A 87 7.20 -2.90 11.77
CA TYR A 87 6.53 -1.61 11.89
C TYR A 87 6.90 -0.74 10.68
N PRO A 88 6.02 0.17 10.25
CA PRO A 88 6.34 1.06 9.15
C PRO A 88 7.33 2.14 9.61
N VAL A 89 8.38 2.36 8.82
CA VAL A 89 9.39 3.39 9.08
C VAL A 89 9.11 4.62 8.25
N LYS A 90 8.75 4.42 6.98
CA LYS A 90 8.53 5.50 6.04
C LYS A 90 7.51 5.08 4.98
N PHE A 91 6.75 6.04 4.49
CA PHE A 91 5.80 5.86 3.40
C PHE A 91 6.28 6.61 2.16
N TRP A 92 6.38 5.89 1.05
CA TRP A 92 6.80 6.43 -0.23
C TRP A 92 5.65 6.35 -1.22
N VAL A 93 5.51 7.37 -2.05
CA VAL A 93 4.55 7.36 -3.16
C VAL A 93 5.32 7.48 -4.46
N TYR A 94 5.09 6.55 -5.37
CA TYR A 94 5.68 6.54 -6.70
C TYR A 94 4.61 6.89 -7.73
N GLU A 95 4.92 7.82 -8.60
CA GLU A 95 4.03 8.28 -9.67
C GLU A 95 4.66 8.01 -11.02
N ASP A 96 3.81 7.73 -12.01
CA ASP A 96 4.26 7.69 -13.39
C ASP A 96 4.42 9.13 -13.89
N THR A 97 5.66 9.52 -14.19
CA THR A 97 5.97 10.87 -14.67
C THR A 97 5.87 11.00 -16.19
N GLY A 98 5.48 9.94 -16.89
CA GLY A 98 5.35 9.95 -18.35
C GLY A 98 6.66 9.96 -19.12
N VAL A 99 7.73 9.59 -18.46
CA VAL A 99 9.07 9.54 -19.07
C VAL A 99 9.36 8.16 -19.59
#